data_db77b5876e84d7c1d622111cb2aaed7c
#
_entry.id   db77b5876e84d7c1d622111cb2aaed7c
#
_cell.length_a   1.000
_cell.length_b   1.000
_cell.length_c   1.000
_cell.angle_alpha   90.00
_cell.angle_beta   90.00
_cell.angle_gamma   90.00
#
_symmetry.space_group_name_H-M   'P 1'
#
loop_
_entity.id
_entity.type
_entity.pdbx_description
1 polymer ?
#
loop_
_entity_poly.entity_id
_entity_poly.type
_entity_poly.pdbx_seq_one_letter_code
_entity_poly.pdbx_strand_id
1 'polypeptide(L)'
;MNIREEPDFLISRMKEKWGDRMLKIAICDDDLAAVRLHREIAEDCLRQCGSTGEIEEYTTSDNLLYDITEDHFFYDLILLDIEMPGSSGMEIAEKIKPFLPSIKIIFITSHIEYAIDAFELSVFRYVPKDDIDKRLPSAIKDAVKLIELEEGRNYIIQTSSRLEKIPYKLIYYIDRDGKNANIVTENGSSKVRKSLAQVYDELNAEEFIYIDRGCIVNLIHIMQIKDGMAVLKNGASLSISRSHLQKVKEQINRYWGMHI
;
A
#
# COMPACT_ATOMS: atom_id res chain seq x y z
N MET A 1 19.24 19.46 24.87
CA MET A 1 18.20 20.35 24.36
C MET A 1 17.41 19.54 23.32
N ASN A 2 16.35 18.82 23.80
CA ASN A 2 15.53 17.93 22.96
C ASN A 2 14.51 18.79 22.21
N ILE A 3 14.75 19.00 20.94
CA ILE A 3 13.74 19.56 20.04
C ILE A 3 12.79 18.38 19.70
N ARG A 4 11.68 18.29 20.39
CA ARG A 4 10.53 17.54 19.91
C ARG A 4 9.98 18.35 18.75
N GLU A 5 10.22 17.90 17.52
CA GLU A 5 9.51 18.44 16.35
C GLU A 5 8.01 18.19 16.57
N GLU A 6 7.22 19.25 16.54
CA GLU A 6 5.77 19.17 16.72
C GLU A 6 5.15 18.39 15.54
N PRO A 7 4.12 17.58 15.79
CA PRO A 7 3.46 16.76 14.74
C PRO A 7 3.02 17.59 13.53
N ASP A 8 2.59 18.83 13.74
CA ASP A 8 2.12 19.74 12.69
C ASP A 8 3.23 20.19 11.72
N PHE A 9 4.48 20.28 12.20
CA PHE A 9 5.62 20.63 11.35
C PHE A 9 6.00 19.48 10.39
N LEU A 10 5.90 18.24 10.86
CA LEU A 10 6.11 17.04 10.03
C LEU A 10 5.01 16.90 8.98
N ILE A 11 3.75 17.13 9.35
CA ILE A 11 2.60 17.09 8.43
C ILE A 11 2.71 18.20 7.37
N SER A 12 3.08 19.42 7.75
CA SER A 12 3.29 20.54 6.82
C SER A 12 4.40 20.23 5.81
N ARG A 13 5.52 19.68 6.28
CA ARG A 13 6.66 19.31 5.43
C ARG A 13 6.39 18.11 4.50
N MET A 14 5.51 17.21 4.95
CA MET A 14 4.99 16.13 4.09
C MET A 14 4.09 16.68 2.98
N LYS A 15 3.20 17.63 3.27
CA LYS A 15 2.34 18.28 2.27
C LYS A 15 3.11 19.04 1.19
N GLU A 16 4.15 19.78 1.55
CA GLU A 16 5.02 20.45 0.57
C GLU A 16 5.75 19.47 -0.36
N LYS A 17 5.98 18.24 0.10
CA LYS A 17 6.74 17.22 -0.63
C LYS A 17 5.85 16.35 -1.54
N TRP A 18 4.55 16.19 -1.22
CA TRP A 18 3.71 15.15 -1.82
C TRP A 18 2.56 15.66 -2.70
N GLY A 19 2.26 16.95 -2.74
CA GLY A 19 1.13 17.51 -3.51
C GLY A 19 -0.24 16.97 -3.01
N ASP A 20 -1.30 17.74 -3.21
CA ASP A 20 -2.68 17.37 -2.82
C ASP A 20 -3.22 16.23 -3.69
N ARG A 21 -2.87 14.96 -3.37
CA ARG A 21 -3.58 13.85 -3.99
C ARG A 21 -4.93 13.65 -3.28
N MET A 22 -5.97 13.52 -4.09
CA MET A 22 -7.31 13.20 -3.65
C MET A 22 -7.44 11.66 -3.50
N LEU A 23 -7.67 11.18 -2.29
CA LEU A 23 -7.96 9.77 -2.02
C LEU A 23 -9.30 9.39 -2.60
N LYS A 24 -9.41 8.21 -3.21
CA LYS A 24 -10.69 7.69 -3.71
C LYS A 24 -11.23 6.63 -2.76
N ILE A 25 -12.40 6.91 -2.20
CA ILE A 25 -13.06 6.06 -1.20
C ILE A 25 -14.42 5.63 -1.75
N ALA A 26 -14.71 4.33 -1.71
CA ALA A 26 -16.05 3.82 -1.96
C ALA A 26 -16.71 3.41 -0.62
N ILE A 27 -18.01 3.66 -0.51
CA ILE A 27 -18.84 3.20 0.59
C ILE A 27 -19.98 2.38 -0.02
N CYS A 28 -20.14 1.14 0.44
CA CYS A 28 -21.17 0.25 -0.06
C CYS A 28 -21.91 -0.42 1.10
N ASP A 29 -23.20 -0.07 1.22
CA ASP A 29 -24.14 -0.61 2.21
C ASP A 29 -25.55 -0.42 1.64
N ASP A 30 -26.44 -1.40 1.75
CA ASP A 30 -27.81 -1.31 1.22
C ASP A 30 -28.71 -0.39 2.05
N ASP A 31 -28.30 -0.04 3.27
CA ASP A 31 -28.96 0.97 4.10
C ASP A 31 -28.38 2.38 3.83
N LEU A 32 -29.19 3.23 3.18
CA LEU A 32 -28.85 4.62 2.92
C LEU A 32 -28.50 5.44 4.18
N ALA A 33 -29.06 5.10 5.33
CA ALA A 33 -28.74 5.79 6.57
C ALA A 33 -27.33 5.41 7.04
N ALA A 34 -26.95 4.15 6.89
CA ALA A 34 -25.61 3.67 7.16
C ALA A 34 -24.59 4.33 6.19
N VAL A 35 -24.87 4.37 4.89
CA VAL A 35 -24.02 5.04 3.90
C VAL A 35 -23.74 6.49 4.28
N ARG A 36 -24.77 7.26 4.66
CA ARG A 36 -24.60 8.67 5.09
C ARG A 36 -23.76 8.80 6.35
N LEU A 37 -24.00 7.96 7.35
CA LEU A 37 -23.22 7.93 8.58
C LEU A 37 -21.74 7.62 8.28
N HIS A 38 -21.47 6.60 7.46
CA HIS A 38 -20.11 6.20 7.10
C HIS A 38 -19.39 7.34 6.33
N ARG A 39 -20.13 8.05 5.44
CA ARG A 39 -19.59 9.22 4.74
C ARG A 39 -19.20 10.33 5.71
N GLU A 40 -20.09 10.71 6.63
CA GLU A 40 -19.79 11.76 7.62
C GLU A 40 -18.54 11.42 8.43
N ILE A 41 -18.44 10.17 8.90
CA ILE A 41 -17.24 9.69 9.63
C ILE A 41 -16.01 9.75 8.74
N ALA A 42 -16.08 9.32 7.47
CA ALA A 42 -14.94 9.33 6.56
C ALA A 42 -14.46 10.76 6.24
N GLU A 43 -15.38 11.68 5.98
CA GLU A 43 -15.06 13.09 5.75
C GLU A 43 -14.40 13.75 6.96
N ASP A 44 -14.90 13.45 8.18
CA ASP A 44 -14.27 13.92 9.42
C ASP A 44 -12.85 13.36 9.60
N CYS A 45 -12.66 12.08 9.32
CA CYS A 45 -11.35 11.45 9.40
C CYS A 45 -10.36 12.06 8.40
N LEU A 46 -10.78 12.29 7.14
CA LEU A 46 -9.95 12.94 6.13
C LEU A 46 -9.54 14.34 6.59
N ARG A 47 -10.47 15.16 7.10
CA ARG A 47 -10.15 16.50 7.65
C ARG A 47 -9.14 16.43 8.78
N GLN A 48 -9.30 15.48 9.72
CA GLN A 48 -8.39 15.31 10.85
C GLN A 48 -7.00 14.81 10.43
N CYS A 49 -6.91 14.01 9.36
CA CYS A 49 -5.63 13.60 8.77
C CYS A 49 -4.99 14.71 7.91
N GLY A 50 -5.76 15.76 7.59
CA GLY A 50 -5.32 16.80 6.66
C GLY A 50 -5.22 16.31 5.22
N SER A 51 -5.95 15.26 4.88
CA SER A 51 -6.02 14.65 3.55
C SER A 51 -7.29 15.08 2.83
N THR A 52 -7.29 15.04 1.50
CA THR A 52 -8.46 15.29 0.66
C THR A 52 -8.92 13.98 0.03
N GLY A 53 -10.22 13.80 -0.17
CA GLY A 53 -10.76 12.58 -0.76
C GLY A 53 -12.06 12.82 -1.50
N GLU A 54 -12.29 11.99 -2.52
CA GLU A 54 -13.55 11.83 -3.23
C GLU A 54 -14.23 10.58 -2.70
N ILE A 55 -15.51 10.67 -2.34
CA ILE A 55 -16.25 9.56 -1.75
C ILE A 55 -17.44 9.23 -2.66
N GLU A 56 -17.41 8.02 -3.22
CA GLU A 56 -18.49 7.44 -4.00
C GLU A 56 -19.36 6.53 -3.12
N GLU A 57 -20.68 6.59 -3.33
CA GLU A 57 -21.67 5.88 -2.55
C GLU A 57 -22.39 4.82 -3.39
N TYR A 58 -22.48 3.60 -2.85
CA TYR A 58 -23.16 2.47 -3.47
C TYR A 58 -24.18 1.89 -2.51
N THR A 59 -25.38 1.65 -3.01
CA THR A 59 -26.45 0.93 -2.29
C THR A 59 -26.64 -0.48 -2.80
N THR A 60 -25.85 -0.89 -3.78
CA THR A 60 -25.84 -2.24 -4.34
C THR A 60 -24.41 -2.68 -4.61
N SER A 61 -24.09 -3.90 -4.23
CA SER A 61 -22.79 -4.51 -4.49
C SER A 61 -22.49 -4.69 -5.97
N ASP A 62 -23.51 -4.92 -6.79
CA ASP A 62 -23.38 -5.13 -8.24
C ASP A 62 -22.89 -3.86 -8.96
N ASN A 63 -23.34 -2.66 -8.53
CA ASN A 63 -22.89 -1.40 -9.11
C ASN A 63 -21.40 -1.15 -8.78
N LEU A 64 -21.00 -1.34 -7.52
CA LEU A 64 -19.59 -1.23 -7.12
C LEU A 64 -18.72 -2.20 -7.91
N LEU A 65 -19.16 -3.46 -8.07
CA LEU A 65 -18.42 -4.47 -8.82
C LEU A 65 -18.29 -4.05 -10.29
N TYR A 66 -19.39 -3.62 -10.92
CA TYR A 66 -19.42 -3.18 -12.32
C TYR A 66 -18.44 -2.03 -12.57
N ASP A 67 -18.50 -0.99 -11.76
CA ASP A 67 -17.62 0.18 -11.89
C ASP A 67 -16.13 -0.20 -11.79
N ILE A 68 -15.78 -1.16 -10.93
CA ILE A 68 -14.40 -1.62 -10.79
C ILE A 68 -13.98 -2.55 -11.95
N THR A 69 -14.82 -3.50 -12.35
CA THR A 69 -14.42 -4.54 -13.30
C THR A 69 -14.59 -4.12 -14.75
N GLU A 70 -15.63 -3.36 -15.08
CA GLU A 70 -15.98 -2.96 -16.44
C GLU A 70 -15.54 -1.52 -16.75
N ASP A 71 -15.84 -0.57 -15.86
CA ASP A 71 -15.50 0.83 -16.07
C ASP A 71 -14.10 1.20 -15.55
N HIS A 72 -13.41 0.24 -14.94
CA HIS A 72 -12.04 0.37 -14.43
C HIS A 72 -11.87 1.49 -13.40
N PHE A 73 -12.91 1.74 -12.60
CA PHE A 73 -12.79 2.66 -11.48
C PHE A 73 -11.83 2.09 -10.45
N PHE A 74 -11.09 2.99 -9.84
CA PHE A 74 -10.11 2.59 -8.86
C PHE A 74 -10.37 3.31 -7.54
N TYR A 75 -10.25 2.57 -6.45
CA TYR A 75 -10.40 3.08 -5.08
C TYR A 75 -9.17 2.73 -4.27
N ASP A 76 -8.85 3.59 -3.30
CA ASP A 76 -7.80 3.39 -2.31
C ASP A 76 -8.31 2.67 -1.07
N LEU A 77 -9.56 2.98 -0.71
CA LEU A 77 -10.25 2.46 0.46
C LEU A 77 -11.69 2.12 0.09
N ILE A 78 -12.18 0.98 0.55
CA ILE A 78 -13.60 0.61 0.48
C ILE A 78 -14.11 0.33 1.89
N LEU A 79 -15.19 1.00 2.27
CA LEU A 79 -16.03 0.67 3.41
C LEU A 79 -17.17 -0.21 2.89
N LEU A 80 -17.25 -1.45 3.34
CA LEU A 80 -18.10 -2.46 2.71
C LEU A 80 -18.90 -3.23 3.76
N ASP A 81 -20.23 -3.19 3.63
CA ASP A 81 -21.07 -4.13 4.39
C ASP A 81 -20.90 -5.56 3.84
N ILE A 82 -20.99 -6.54 4.71
CA ILE A 82 -20.94 -7.96 4.34
C ILE A 82 -22.32 -8.44 3.89
N GLU A 83 -23.37 -8.06 4.60
CA GLU A 83 -24.73 -8.51 4.29
C GLU A 83 -25.49 -7.50 3.45
N MET A 84 -25.53 -7.75 2.17
CA MET A 84 -26.30 -6.97 1.19
C MET A 84 -27.10 -7.90 0.30
N PRO A 85 -28.26 -7.45 -0.22
CA PRO A 85 -29.00 -8.18 -1.25
C PRO A 85 -28.14 -8.45 -2.49
N GLY A 86 -28.15 -9.66 -3.00
CA GLY A 86 -27.34 -10.09 -4.14
C GLY A 86 -26.02 -10.73 -3.74
N SER A 87 -24.90 -10.17 -4.17
CA SER A 87 -23.56 -10.66 -3.77
C SER A 87 -23.18 -10.12 -2.41
N SER A 88 -22.69 -10.99 -1.51
CA SER A 88 -22.18 -10.59 -0.21
C SER A 88 -20.92 -9.72 -0.34
N GLY A 89 -20.64 -8.87 0.66
CA GLY A 89 -19.42 -8.08 0.70
C GLY A 89 -18.15 -8.92 0.64
N MET A 90 -18.18 -10.15 1.16
CA MET A 90 -17.07 -11.11 1.08
C MET A 90 -16.79 -11.52 -0.38
N GLU A 91 -17.84 -11.90 -1.12
CA GLU A 91 -17.71 -12.26 -2.54
C GLU A 91 -17.24 -11.07 -3.39
N ILE A 92 -17.72 -9.86 -3.08
CA ILE A 92 -17.26 -8.64 -3.75
C ILE A 92 -15.77 -8.41 -3.47
N ALA A 93 -15.35 -8.49 -2.21
CA ALA A 93 -13.95 -8.32 -1.83
C ALA A 93 -13.03 -9.31 -2.57
N GLU A 94 -13.44 -10.56 -2.72
CA GLU A 94 -12.69 -11.57 -3.47
C GLU A 94 -12.60 -11.22 -4.97
N LYS A 95 -13.71 -10.81 -5.57
CA LYS A 95 -13.79 -10.48 -7.00
C LYS A 95 -13.00 -9.22 -7.38
N ILE A 96 -12.97 -8.19 -6.52
CA ILE A 96 -12.29 -6.91 -6.83
C ILE A 96 -10.78 -6.95 -6.58
N LYS A 97 -10.27 -7.81 -5.72
CA LYS A 97 -8.82 -7.89 -5.41
C LYS A 97 -7.90 -8.08 -6.60
N PRO A 98 -8.21 -8.91 -7.61
CA PRO A 98 -7.39 -9.03 -8.81
C PRO A 98 -7.26 -7.71 -9.59
N PHE A 99 -8.28 -6.85 -9.55
CA PHE A 99 -8.31 -5.55 -10.23
C PHE A 99 -7.64 -4.46 -9.38
N LEU A 100 -7.81 -4.54 -8.06
CA LEU A 100 -7.31 -3.57 -7.09
C LEU A 100 -6.42 -4.26 -6.01
N PRO A 101 -5.24 -4.76 -6.36
CA PRO A 101 -4.42 -5.57 -5.43
C PRO A 101 -3.92 -4.80 -4.20
N SER A 102 -3.93 -3.47 -4.24
CA SER A 102 -3.49 -2.61 -3.13
C SER A 102 -4.62 -2.00 -2.33
N ILE A 103 -5.88 -2.33 -2.67
CA ILE A 103 -7.06 -1.78 -2.01
C ILE A 103 -7.06 -2.07 -0.50
N LYS A 104 -7.44 -1.08 0.29
CA LYS A 104 -7.75 -1.28 1.69
C LYS A 104 -9.25 -1.50 1.82
N ILE A 105 -9.66 -2.64 2.37
CA ILE A 105 -11.08 -2.97 2.60
C ILE A 105 -11.31 -2.96 4.10
N ILE A 106 -12.29 -2.18 4.55
CA ILE A 106 -12.82 -2.19 5.90
C ILE A 106 -14.22 -2.76 5.82
N PHE A 107 -14.42 -3.95 6.38
CA PHE A 107 -15.76 -4.49 6.55
C PHE A 107 -16.48 -3.81 7.72
N ILE A 108 -17.75 -3.46 7.52
CA ILE A 108 -18.63 -2.87 8.53
C ILE A 108 -19.89 -3.73 8.56
N THR A 109 -20.09 -4.52 9.61
CA THR A 109 -21.18 -5.50 9.65
C THR A 109 -21.66 -5.78 11.07
N SER A 110 -22.91 -6.26 11.19
CA SER A 110 -23.47 -6.74 12.46
C SER A 110 -23.03 -8.16 12.80
N HIS A 111 -22.40 -8.90 11.88
CA HIS A 111 -22.12 -10.31 11.95
C HIS A 111 -20.65 -10.60 12.28
N ILE A 112 -20.37 -10.91 13.54
CA ILE A 112 -18.99 -11.17 14.05
C ILE A 112 -18.44 -12.52 13.54
N GLU A 113 -19.30 -13.45 13.18
CA GLU A 113 -18.94 -14.80 12.70
C GLU A 113 -18.09 -14.80 11.43
N TYR A 114 -18.21 -13.80 10.57
CA TYR A 114 -17.40 -13.69 9.35
C TYR A 114 -15.99 -13.15 9.55
N ALA A 115 -15.61 -12.81 10.79
CA ALA A 115 -14.30 -12.22 11.07
C ALA A 115 -13.14 -13.18 10.73
N ILE A 116 -13.31 -14.48 10.84
CA ILE A 116 -12.30 -15.50 10.51
C ILE A 116 -12.12 -15.56 8.98
N ASP A 117 -13.22 -15.64 8.24
CA ASP A 117 -13.20 -15.70 6.76
C ASP A 117 -12.65 -14.41 6.17
N ALA A 118 -12.98 -13.26 6.77
CA ALA A 118 -12.43 -11.95 6.41
C ALA A 118 -10.91 -11.89 6.55
N PHE A 119 -10.35 -12.58 7.53
CA PHE A 119 -8.90 -12.68 7.71
C PHE A 119 -8.21 -13.43 6.56
N GLU A 120 -8.82 -14.49 6.03
CA GLU A 120 -8.31 -15.25 4.88
C GLU A 120 -8.27 -14.37 3.61
N LEU A 121 -9.22 -13.45 3.47
CA LEU A 121 -9.23 -12.46 2.40
C LEU A 121 -8.21 -11.32 2.58
N SER A 122 -7.43 -11.31 3.66
CA SER A 122 -6.45 -10.25 3.94
C SER A 122 -7.07 -8.86 3.85
N VAL A 123 -8.25 -8.65 4.45
CA VAL A 123 -8.87 -7.32 4.55
C VAL A 123 -8.13 -6.46 5.56
N PHE A 124 -8.20 -5.14 5.39
CA PHE A 124 -7.46 -4.23 6.25
C PHE A 124 -7.99 -4.20 7.68
N ARG A 125 -9.31 -4.11 7.85
CA ARG A 125 -9.97 -4.08 9.16
C ARG A 125 -11.38 -4.66 9.08
N TYR A 126 -11.86 -5.08 10.25
CA TYR A 126 -13.21 -5.53 10.50
C TYR A 126 -13.82 -4.68 11.62
N VAL A 127 -14.96 -4.05 11.37
CA VAL A 127 -15.63 -3.11 12.29
C VAL A 127 -17.07 -3.59 12.54
N PRO A 128 -17.42 -4.01 13.76
CA PRO A 128 -18.81 -4.31 14.12
C PRO A 128 -19.68 -3.04 14.08
N LYS A 129 -20.90 -3.13 13.51
CA LYS A 129 -21.85 -1.99 13.46
C LYS A 129 -22.20 -1.46 14.87
N ASP A 130 -22.20 -2.30 15.88
CA ASP A 130 -22.46 -1.92 17.29
C ASP A 130 -21.35 -1.02 17.90
N ASP A 131 -20.15 -1.02 17.35
CA ASP A 131 -18.98 -0.28 17.86
C ASP A 131 -18.45 0.74 16.84
N ILE A 132 -19.30 1.13 15.89
CA ILE A 132 -18.92 1.93 14.71
C ILE A 132 -18.29 3.28 15.11
N ASP A 133 -18.90 3.99 16.05
CA ASP A 133 -18.45 5.33 16.50
C ASP A 133 -17.03 5.32 17.07
N LYS A 134 -16.61 4.21 17.66
CA LYS A 134 -15.28 4.07 18.27
C LYS A 134 -14.25 3.50 17.30
N ARG A 135 -14.64 2.50 16.52
CA ARG A 135 -13.70 1.70 15.73
C ARG A 135 -13.52 2.21 14.31
N LEU A 136 -14.58 2.67 13.66
CA LEU A 136 -14.49 3.11 12.26
C LEU A 136 -13.56 4.32 12.08
N PRO A 137 -13.61 5.38 12.94
CA PRO A 137 -12.68 6.50 12.81
C PRO A 137 -11.21 6.09 12.92
N SER A 138 -10.88 5.18 13.84
CA SER A 138 -9.51 4.66 13.98
C SER A 138 -9.10 3.84 12.76
N ALA A 139 -9.98 2.95 12.27
CA ALA A 139 -9.72 2.12 11.10
C ALA A 139 -9.47 2.95 9.84
N ILE A 140 -10.28 4.00 9.60
CA ILE A 140 -10.10 4.91 8.46
C ILE A 140 -8.79 5.68 8.57
N LYS A 141 -8.46 6.24 9.73
CA LYS A 141 -7.20 6.99 9.93
C LYS A 141 -5.98 6.10 9.72
N ASP A 142 -6.01 4.87 10.20
CA ASP A 142 -4.95 3.89 9.98
C ASP A 142 -4.82 3.54 8.49
N ALA A 143 -5.95 3.38 7.77
CA ALA A 143 -5.96 3.12 6.34
C ALA A 143 -5.38 4.30 5.55
N VAL A 144 -5.86 5.52 5.81
CA VAL A 144 -5.36 6.76 5.18
C VAL A 144 -3.85 6.90 5.38
N LYS A 145 -3.39 6.77 6.61
CA LYS A 145 -1.96 6.84 6.93
C LYS A 145 -1.14 5.78 6.18
N LEU A 146 -1.64 4.55 6.09
CA LEU A 146 -0.95 3.49 5.37
C LEU A 146 -0.94 3.75 3.86
N ILE A 147 -2.06 4.19 3.27
CA ILE A 147 -2.15 4.55 1.85
C ILE A 147 -1.16 5.67 1.52
N GLU A 148 -1.11 6.72 2.32
CA GLU A 148 -0.16 7.83 2.14
C GLU A 148 1.30 7.36 2.24
N LEU A 149 1.62 6.49 3.19
CA LEU A 149 2.94 5.90 3.33
C LEU A 149 3.31 5.03 2.11
N GLU A 150 2.39 4.20 1.63
CA GLU A 150 2.61 3.36 0.46
C GLU A 150 2.76 4.17 -0.83
N GLU A 151 2.04 5.26 -0.97
CA GLU A 151 2.10 6.14 -2.14
C GLU A 151 3.29 7.10 -2.13
N GLY A 152 3.69 7.55 -0.98
CA GLY A 152 4.88 8.37 -0.79
C GLY A 152 6.16 7.66 -1.24
N ARG A 153 6.12 6.35 -1.40
CA ARG A 153 7.27 5.53 -1.76
C ARG A 153 7.29 5.20 -3.26
N ASN A 154 7.62 6.21 -4.06
CA ASN A 154 7.78 6.03 -5.51
C ASN A 154 9.16 6.50 -5.93
N TYR A 155 9.81 5.74 -6.81
CA TYR A 155 10.98 6.19 -7.53
C TYR A 155 10.55 6.92 -8.80
N ILE A 156 10.97 8.16 -8.95
CA ILE A 156 10.59 8.98 -10.12
C ILE A 156 11.78 9.10 -11.06
N ILE A 157 11.59 8.66 -12.30
CA ILE A 157 12.54 8.89 -13.37
C ILE A 157 12.01 10.07 -14.19
N GLN A 158 12.75 11.19 -14.15
CA GLN A 158 12.42 12.37 -14.94
C GLN A 158 13.59 12.76 -15.82
N THR A 159 13.34 12.82 -17.13
CA THR A 159 14.27 13.32 -18.16
C THR A 159 13.51 14.26 -19.08
N SER A 160 14.19 14.87 -20.06
CA SER A 160 13.53 15.72 -21.08
C SER A 160 12.48 14.98 -21.92
N SER A 161 12.60 13.65 -22.06
CA SER A 161 11.74 12.82 -22.92
C SER A 161 10.96 11.73 -22.17
N ARG A 162 11.13 11.60 -20.83
CA ARG A 162 10.52 10.53 -20.03
C ARG A 162 10.15 11.02 -18.65
N LEU A 163 8.92 10.79 -18.27
CA LEU A 163 8.44 10.87 -16.90
C LEU A 163 7.85 9.50 -16.53
N GLU A 164 8.42 8.84 -15.50
CA GLU A 164 7.98 7.53 -15.06
C GLU A 164 7.95 7.49 -13.54
N LYS A 165 6.85 6.99 -13.00
CA LYS A 165 6.63 6.77 -11.57
C LYS A 165 6.64 5.26 -11.30
N ILE A 166 7.58 4.79 -10.47
CA ILE A 166 7.77 3.39 -10.13
C ILE A 166 7.48 3.22 -8.63
N PRO A 167 6.35 2.62 -8.23
CA PRO A 167 6.07 2.32 -6.84
C PRO A 167 7.13 1.39 -6.25
N TYR A 168 7.64 1.70 -5.05
CA TYR A 168 8.67 0.89 -4.39
C TYR A 168 8.25 -0.56 -4.23
N LYS A 169 6.97 -0.80 -3.92
CA LYS A 169 6.40 -2.15 -3.78
C LYS A 169 6.47 -3.01 -5.04
N LEU A 170 6.61 -2.40 -6.22
CA LEU A 170 6.75 -3.13 -7.48
C LEU A 170 8.21 -3.41 -7.84
N ILE A 171 9.18 -2.78 -7.16
CA ILE A 171 10.61 -2.96 -7.43
C ILE A 171 11.09 -4.23 -6.72
N TYR A 172 11.52 -5.21 -7.50
CA TYR A 172 12.14 -6.43 -6.97
C TYR A 172 13.59 -6.22 -6.56
N TYR A 173 14.37 -5.65 -7.47
CA TYR A 173 15.78 -5.33 -7.24
C TYR A 173 16.25 -4.29 -8.25
N ILE A 174 17.43 -3.74 -7.99
CA ILE A 174 18.09 -2.78 -8.87
C ILE A 174 19.51 -3.27 -9.06
N ASP A 175 19.88 -3.51 -10.31
CA ASP A 175 21.21 -3.97 -10.66
C ASP A 175 22.00 -2.93 -11.47
N ARG A 176 23.29 -3.14 -11.54
CA ARG A 176 24.17 -2.27 -12.30
C ARG A 176 24.25 -2.71 -13.76
N ASP A 177 23.91 -1.82 -14.67
CA ASP A 177 24.09 -2.00 -16.12
C ASP A 177 25.07 -0.97 -16.67
N GLY A 178 26.35 -1.27 -16.65
CA GLY A 178 27.43 -0.37 -17.05
C GLY A 178 27.50 0.89 -16.17
N LYS A 179 27.14 2.04 -16.72
CA LYS A 179 27.06 3.34 -16.03
C LYS A 179 25.62 3.66 -15.54
N ASN A 180 24.68 2.78 -15.81
CA ASN A 180 23.27 2.96 -15.47
C ASN A 180 22.89 2.04 -14.33
N ALA A 181 21.83 2.39 -13.64
CA ALA A 181 21.07 1.47 -12.79
C ALA A 181 19.86 0.96 -13.59
N ASN A 182 19.59 -0.33 -13.48
CA ASN A 182 18.45 -1.01 -14.07
C ASN A 182 17.49 -1.42 -12.94
N ILE A 183 16.31 -0.83 -12.92
CA ILE A 183 15.27 -1.06 -11.90
C ILE A 183 14.36 -2.17 -12.44
N VAL A 184 14.40 -3.33 -11.81
CA VAL A 184 13.59 -4.50 -12.21
C VAL A 184 12.33 -4.54 -11.36
N THR A 185 11.19 -4.53 -12.03
CA THR A 185 9.87 -4.46 -11.43
C THR A 185 8.99 -5.63 -11.87
N GLU A 186 7.82 -5.74 -11.27
CA GLU A 186 6.79 -6.70 -11.68
C GLU A 186 6.36 -6.50 -13.15
N ASN A 187 6.37 -5.26 -13.64
CA ASN A 187 5.90 -4.89 -14.97
C ASN A 187 7.02 -4.81 -16.03
N GLY A 188 8.24 -5.22 -15.69
CA GLY A 188 9.39 -5.15 -16.57
C GLY A 188 10.58 -4.45 -15.94
N SER A 189 11.42 -3.78 -16.75
CA SER A 189 12.58 -3.07 -16.23
C SER A 189 12.73 -1.66 -16.79
N SER A 190 13.26 -0.78 -15.97
CA SER A 190 13.49 0.64 -16.30
C SER A 190 14.93 1.05 -16.03
N LYS A 191 15.62 1.54 -17.05
CA LYS A 191 17.00 2.03 -16.92
C LYS A 191 17.04 3.52 -16.58
N VAL A 192 17.92 3.89 -15.66
CA VAL A 192 18.19 5.28 -15.30
C VAL A 192 19.69 5.55 -15.37
N ARG A 193 20.08 6.71 -15.92
CA ARG A 193 21.49 7.12 -16.05
C ARG A 193 22.02 7.67 -14.72
N LYS A 194 22.05 6.82 -13.70
CA LYS A 194 22.54 7.11 -12.36
C LYS A 194 23.34 5.89 -11.86
N SER A 195 24.28 6.13 -10.96
CA SER A 195 24.95 5.04 -10.25
C SER A 195 24.00 4.38 -9.24
N LEU A 196 24.28 3.13 -8.84
CA LEU A 196 23.50 2.46 -7.78
C LEU A 196 23.50 3.24 -6.46
N ALA A 197 24.60 3.90 -6.12
CA ALA A 197 24.68 4.70 -4.90
C ALA A 197 23.72 5.91 -4.97
N GLN A 198 23.68 6.61 -6.10
CA GLN A 198 22.72 7.72 -6.27
C GLN A 198 21.27 7.24 -6.19
N VAL A 199 20.95 6.08 -6.81
CA VAL A 199 19.60 5.51 -6.72
C VAL A 199 19.28 5.10 -5.29
N TYR A 200 20.21 4.47 -4.58
CA TYR A 200 20.03 4.05 -3.19
C TYR A 200 19.78 5.24 -2.26
N ASP A 201 20.54 6.33 -2.43
CA ASP A 201 20.38 7.56 -1.64
C ASP A 201 19.02 8.24 -1.94
N GLU A 202 18.57 8.19 -3.19
CA GLU A 202 17.25 8.74 -3.60
C GLU A 202 16.08 7.89 -3.09
N LEU A 203 16.23 6.56 -3.07
CA LEU A 203 15.22 5.66 -2.49
C LEU A 203 15.04 5.94 -1.00
N ASN A 204 16.13 6.11 -0.26
CA ASN A 204 16.15 6.42 1.18
C ASN A 204 15.08 5.68 1.99
N ALA A 205 15.00 4.35 1.81
CA ALA A 205 13.95 3.52 2.39
C ALA A 205 14.54 2.19 2.91
N GLU A 206 14.06 1.77 4.08
CA GLU A 206 14.62 0.64 4.85
C GLU A 206 14.43 -0.71 4.17
N GLU A 207 13.43 -0.82 3.28
CA GLU A 207 13.18 -2.03 2.50
C GLU A 207 14.22 -2.31 1.44
N PHE A 208 15.06 -1.34 1.04
CA PHE A 208 16.10 -1.54 0.06
C PHE A 208 17.46 -1.77 0.71
N ILE A 209 18.18 -2.82 0.29
CA ILE A 209 19.47 -3.18 0.84
C ILE A 209 20.44 -3.65 -0.24
N TYR A 210 21.72 -3.27 -0.12
CA TYR A 210 22.76 -3.87 -0.94
C TYR A 210 23.00 -5.34 -0.55
N ILE A 211 22.93 -6.23 -1.54
CA ILE A 211 23.31 -7.63 -1.41
C ILE A 211 24.75 -7.89 -1.93
N ASP A 212 25.21 -7.02 -2.81
CA ASP A 212 26.59 -6.92 -3.25
C ASP A 212 26.90 -5.49 -3.75
N ARG A 213 28.07 -5.27 -4.37
CA ARG A 213 28.49 -3.96 -4.91
C ARG A 213 27.69 -3.53 -6.14
N GLY A 214 27.01 -4.45 -6.79
CA GLY A 214 26.30 -4.27 -8.05
C GLY A 214 24.81 -4.46 -7.97
N CYS A 215 24.25 -4.77 -6.79
CA CYS A 215 22.82 -5.08 -6.66
C CYS A 215 22.22 -4.62 -5.32
N ILE A 216 21.09 -3.95 -5.43
CA ILE A 216 20.20 -3.58 -4.33
C ILE A 216 18.94 -4.44 -4.46
N VAL A 217 18.49 -5.06 -3.39
CA VAL A 217 17.25 -5.85 -3.36
C VAL A 217 16.21 -5.18 -2.48
N ASN A 218 14.96 -5.37 -2.82
CA ASN A 218 13.85 -5.00 -1.97
C ASN A 218 13.49 -6.17 -1.04
N LEU A 219 13.57 -5.96 0.27
CA LEU A 219 13.38 -6.98 1.31
C LEU A 219 11.97 -7.59 1.29
N ILE A 220 10.96 -6.80 0.88
CA ILE A 220 9.55 -7.27 0.84
C ILE A 220 9.33 -8.41 -0.16
N HIS A 221 10.23 -8.57 -1.12
CA HIS A 221 10.14 -9.59 -2.16
C HIS A 221 11.04 -10.81 -1.90
N ILE A 222 11.84 -10.80 -0.84
CA ILE A 222 12.67 -11.96 -0.50
C ILE A 222 11.79 -13.02 0.16
N MET A 223 11.68 -14.17 -0.49
CA MET A 223 10.94 -15.32 0.03
C MET A 223 11.82 -16.25 0.84
N GLN A 224 13.12 -16.35 0.49
CA GLN A 224 14.06 -17.25 1.13
C GLN A 224 15.50 -16.78 0.94
N ILE A 225 16.36 -17.03 1.95
CA ILE A 225 17.82 -17.02 1.79
C ILE A 225 18.33 -18.44 1.99
N LYS A 226 18.92 -19.00 0.93
CA LYS A 226 19.52 -20.33 0.95
C LYS A 226 20.83 -20.32 0.17
N ASP A 227 21.86 -20.96 0.72
CA ASP A 227 23.18 -21.15 0.09
C ASP A 227 23.83 -19.84 -0.41
N GLY A 228 23.61 -18.73 0.31
CA GLY A 228 24.14 -17.41 -0.09
C GLY A 228 23.35 -16.74 -1.23
N MET A 229 22.19 -17.26 -1.57
CA MET A 229 21.28 -16.71 -2.58
C MET A 229 20.02 -16.14 -1.92
N ALA A 230 19.56 -14.98 -2.38
CA ALA A 230 18.22 -14.46 -2.10
C ALA A 230 17.27 -14.91 -3.21
N VAL A 231 16.24 -15.68 -2.87
CA VAL A 231 15.17 -16.11 -3.79
C VAL A 231 14.01 -15.15 -3.64
N LEU A 232 13.60 -14.53 -4.74
CA LEU A 232 12.55 -13.52 -4.77
C LEU A 232 11.19 -14.11 -5.20
N LYS A 233 10.11 -13.40 -4.90
CA LYS A 233 8.73 -13.75 -5.24
C LYS A 233 8.53 -14.03 -6.75
N ASN A 234 9.26 -13.32 -7.62
CA ASN A 234 9.22 -13.52 -9.07
C ASN A 234 10.07 -14.70 -9.57
N GLY A 235 10.66 -15.50 -8.67
CA GLY A 235 11.53 -16.63 -8.99
C GLY A 235 12.99 -16.28 -9.27
N ALA A 236 13.36 -15.00 -9.29
CA ALA A 236 14.75 -14.61 -9.45
C ALA A 236 15.60 -15.05 -8.24
N SER A 237 16.82 -15.50 -8.51
CA SER A 237 17.80 -15.88 -7.48
C SER A 237 19.03 -14.99 -7.60
N LEU A 238 19.27 -14.16 -6.59
CA LEU A 238 20.33 -13.17 -6.55
C LEU A 238 21.43 -13.60 -5.58
N SER A 239 22.70 -13.55 -6.02
CA SER A 239 23.84 -13.90 -5.17
C SER A 239 24.10 -12.82 -4.13
N ILE A 240 24.20 -13.20 -2.86
CA ILE A 240 24.61 -12.31 -1.77
C ILE A 240 26.12 -12.47 -1.56
N SER A 241 26.87 -11.39 -1.63
CA SER A 241 28.31 -11.45 -1.35
C SER A 241 28.57 -11.83 0.11
N ARG A 242 29.67 -12.53 0.36
CA ARG A 242 30.06 -13.00 1.72
C ARG A 242 30.09 -11.85 2.73
N SER A 243 30.55 -10.67 2.30
CA SER A 243 30.66 -9.49 3.15
C SER A 243 29.29 -8.87 3.51
N HIS A 244 28.23 -9.13 2.73
CA HIS A 244 26.89 -8.58 2.97
C HIS A 244 25.96 -9.59 3.65
N LEU A 245 26.25 -10.89 3.61
CA LEU A 245 25.34 -11.95 4.05
C LEU A 245 24.85 -11.78 5.50
N GLN A 246 25.75 -11.46 6.41
CA GLN A 246 25.40 -11.24 7.82
C GLN A 246 24.47 -10.03 7.98
N LYS A 247 24.83 -8.90 7.37
CA LYS A 247 24.04 -7.67 7.41
C LYS A 247 22.65 -7.85 6.78
N VAL A 248 22.56 -8.58 5.67
CA VAL A 248 21.29 -8.88 4.99
C VAL A 248 20.38 -9.68 5.92
N LYS A 249 20.88 -10.74 6.57
CA LYS A 249 20.11 -11.55 7.51
C LYS A 249 19.59 -10.72 8.71
N GLU A 250 20.45 -9.88 9.28
CA GLU A 250 20.09 -9.02 10.40
C GLU A 250 19.00 -8.01 10.02
N GLN A 251 19.12 -7.43 8.84
CA GLN A 251 18.15 -6.43 8.36
C GLN A 251 16.79 -7.07 8.01
N ILE A 252 16.79 -8.27 7.42
CA ILE A 252 15.57 -9.05 7.19
C ILE A 252 14.89 -9.37 8.51
N ASN A 253 15.62 -9.88 9.50
CA ASN A 253 15.06 -10.21 10.81
C ASN A 253 14.45 -8.97 11.49
N ARG A 254 15.12 -7.82 11.39
CA ARG A 254 14.58 -6.56 11.90
C ARG A 254 13.31 -6.15 11.15
N TYR A 255 13.34 -6.15 9.83
CA TYR A 255 12.23 -5.72 8.99
C TYR A 255 11.00 -6.61 9.21
N TRP A 256 11.16 -7.94 9.16
CA TRP A 256 10.08 -8.87 9.40
C TRP A 256 9.58 -8.83 10.85
N GLY A 257 10.48 -8.69 11.84
CA GLY A 257 10.11 -8.56 13.23
C GLY A 257 9.33 -7.28 13.59
N MET A 258 9.39 -6.24 12.76
CA MET A 258 8.58 -5.03 12.92
C MET A 258 7.22 -5.11 12.18
N HIS A 259 7.05 -6.04 11.24
CA HIS A 259 5.91 -6.12 10.34
C HIS A 259 5.13 -7.45 10.46
N ILE A 260 5.47 -8.30 11.44
CA ILE A 260 4.72 -9.45 11.91
C ILE A 260 4.17 -9.09 13.29
#